data_057a55f4380b15f2786e1404f81c64d8
#
_entry.id   057a55f4380b15f2786e1404f81c64d8
#
_cell.length_a   1.000
_cell.length_b   1.000
_cell.length_c   1.000
_cell.angle_alpha   90.00
_cell.angle_beta   90.00
_cell.angle_gamma   90.00
#
_symmetry.space_group_name_H-M   'P 1'
#
loop_
_entity.id
_entity.type
_entity.pdbx_description
1 polymer ?
#
loop_
_entity_poly.entity_id
_entity_poly.type
_entity_poly.pdbx_seq_one_letter_code
_entity_poly.pdbx_strand_id
1 'polypeptide(L)'
;MKINILLSLILVVFLASCKNGKLPGGDARKFPDDPKLRVKKNLEEGRGFRLNDAMGNMSRGGVFDFASSNALWRASLDVIDFMPLISANYSGGIIITDWYSDNTNSNESLKITIRFLTNEIRSDAIDVKVHNKVCSNDLLKCKIIQTDGVLVTEIKKKILKQAAIYAKENKDEDFKPYTNEGFGIK
;
A
#
# COMPACT_ATOMS: atom_id res chain seq x y z
N MET A 1 -30.13 50.42 25.31
CA MET A 1 -28.84 51.11 25.31
C MET A 1 -27.64 50.23 25.76
N LYS A 2 -27.78 49.38 26.73
CA LYS A 2 -26.66 48.48 27.18
C LYS A 2 -26.22 47.42 26.19
N ILE A 3 -27.15 46.87 25.39
CA ILE A 3 -26.89 45.77 24.42
C ILE A 3 -26.05 46.26 23.24
N ASN A 4 -26.29 47.51 22.78
CA ASN A 4 -25.53 48.10 21.65
C ASN A 4 -24.09 48.40 22.04
N ILE A 5 -23.83 48.75 23.31
CA ILE A 5 -22.48 48.96 23.85
C ILE A 5 -21.73 47.64 23.92
N LEU A 6 -22.41 46.58 24.34
CA LEU A 6 -21.81 45.24 24.40
C LEU A 6 -21.43 44.71 22.98
N LEU A 7 -22.31 44.93 22.00
CA LEU A 7 -22.08 44.54 20.62
C LEU A 7 -20.90 45.32 20.00
N SER A 8 -20.83 46.64 20.29
CA SER A 8 -19.71 47.49 19.85
C SER A 8 -18.37 47.05 20.47
N LEU A 9 -18.36 46.65 21.75
CA LEU A 9 -17.16 46.18 22.45
C LEU A 9 -16.67 44.86 21.86
N ILE A 10 -17.57 43.91 21.50
CA ILE A 10 -17.23 42.66 20.85
C ILE A 10 -16.65 42.92 19.46
N LEU A 11 -17.21 43.85 18.69
CA LEU A 11 -16.69 44.21 17.37
C LEU A 11 -15.27 44.78 17.42
N VAL A 12 -14.96 45.62 18.42
CA VAL A 12 -13.62 46.20 18.63
C VAL A 12 -12.60 45.10 19.00
N VAL A 13 -13.00 44.10 19.79
CA VAL A 13 -12.13 42.98 20.14
C VAL A 13 -11.78 42.12 18.94
N PHE A 14 -12.75 41.90 18.02
CA PHE A 14 -12.52 41.19 16.78
C PHE A 14 -11.59 41.93 15.83
N LEU A 15 -11.66 43.24 15.76
CA LEU A 15 -10.78 44.07 14.93
C LEU A 15 -9.34 44.18 15.52
N ALA A 16 -9.19 44.08 16.82
CA ALA A 16 -7.88 44.10 17.50
C ALA A 16 -7.14 42.74 17.43
N SER A 17 -7.79 41.68 17.02
CA SER A 17 -7.22 40.33 16.89
C SER A 17 -6.25 40.17 15.71
N CYS A 18 -6.15 41.15 14.81
CA CYS A 18 -5.13 41.18 13.78
C CYS A 18 -3.79 41.68 14.33
N LYS A 19 -3.10 40.81 15.05
CA LYS A 19 -1.75 41.05 15.52
C LYS A 19 -0.83 41.29 14.30
N ASN A 20 -0.41 42.54 14.10
CA ASN A 20 0.63 43.00 13.16
C ASN A 20 0.31 43.03 11.65
N GLY A 21 -0.93 43.11 11.21
CA GLY A 21 -1.23 43.41 9.80
C GLY A 21 -0.65 42.42 8.76
N LYS A 22 -0.15 41.28 9.20
CA LYS A 22 0.36 40.21 8.33
C LYS A 22 -0.72 39.17 8.19
N LEU A 23 -1.40 39.21 7.06
CA LEU A 23 -2.23 38.08 6.63
C LEU A 23 -1.37 36.80 6.61
N PRO A 24 -1.88 35.65 7.03
CA PRO A 24 -1.19 34.38 6.87
C PRO A 24 -1.18 34.02 5.37
N GLY A 25 -0.24 34.55 4.65
CA GLY A 25 -0.08 34.38 3.21
C GLY A 25 1.19 35.05 2.76
N GLY A 26 2.21 34.27 2.52
CA GLY A 26 3.33 34.57 1.67
C GLY A 26 3.96 35.96 1.76
N ASP A 27 4.92 36.13 2.65
CA ASP A 27 5.91 37.21 2.52
C ASP A 27 6.61 37.04 1.15
N ALA A 28 6.30 37.90 0.16
CA ALA A 28 6.86 37.89 -1.20
C ALA A 28 8.40 37.90 -1.21
N ARG A 29 9.04 38.36 -0.11
CA ARG A 29 10.48 38.29 0.08
C ARG A 29 10.96 36.87 0.40
N LYS A 30 10.12 36.07 1.02
CA LYS A 30 10.42 34.66 1.35
C LYS A 30 9.95 33.71 0.23
N PHE A 31 8.86 34.06 -0.45
CA PHE A 31 8.26 33.24 -1.51
C PHE A 31 8.05 34.12 -2.74
N PRO A 32 8.99 34.13 -3.71
CA PRO A 32 8.83 34.86 -4.97
C PRO A 32 7.55 34.45 -5.69
N ASP A 33 6.84 35.41 -6.27
CA ASP A 33 5.62 35.17 -7.03
C ASP A 33 5.90 34.42 -8.34
N ASP A 34 7.09 34.60 -8.92
CA ASP A 34 7.52 33.88 -10.12
C ASP A 34 7.85 32.41 -9.79
N PRO A 35 7.18 31.44 -10.43
CA PRO A 35 7.41 30.02 -10.23
C PRO A 35 8.88 29.61 -10.48
N LYS A 36 9.55 30.21 -11.48
CA LYS A 36 10.95 29.88 -11.80
C LYS A 36 11.92 30.33 -10.71
N LEU A 37 11.69 31.52 -10.16
CA LEU A 37 12.49 32.03 -9.03
C LEU A 37 12.26 31.20 -7.77
N ARG A 38 11.04 30.71 -7.57
CA ARG A 38 10.71 29.82 -6.45
C ARG A 38 11.42 28.47 -6.56
N VAL A 39 11.42 27.88 -7.75
CA VAL A 39 12.15 26.63 -8.02
C VAL A 39 13.66 26.82 -7.81
N LYS A 40 14.23 27.91 -8.37
CA LYS A 40 15.66 28.21 -8.23
C LYS A 40 16.05 28.38 -6.76
N LYS A 41 15.27 29.14 -5.98
CA LYS A 41 15.49 29.33 -4.56
C LYS A 41 15.39 28.02 -3.77
N ASN A 42 14.39 27.18 -4.07
CA ASN A 42 14.24 25.88 -3.41
C ASN A 42 15.42 24.94 -3.73
N LEU A 43 15.98 25.01 -4.93
CA LEU A 43 17.19 24.26 -5.29
C LEU A 43 18.43 24.77 -4.56
N GLU A 44 18.61 26.08 -4.46
CA GLU A 44 19.72 26.73 -3.74
C GLU A 44 19.65 26.45 -2.23
N GLU A 45 18.46 26.43 -1.65
CA GLU A 45 18.22 26.12 -0.23
C GLU A 45 18.18 24.60 0.05
N GLY A 46 18.40 23.76 -0.95
CA GLY A 46 18.31 22.30 -0.83
C GLY A 46 16.89 21.80 -0.51
N ARG A 47 15.88 22.61 -0.76
CA ARG A 47 14.44 22.28 -0.60
C ARG A 47 13.81 21.78 -1.89
N GLY A 48 14.60 21.15 -2.78
CA GLY A 48 14.07 20.46 -3.95
C GLY A 48 13.09 19.37 -3.53
N PHE A 49 12.28 18.91 -4.48
CA PHE A 49 11.40 17.76 -4.26
C PHE A 49 12.23 16.57 -3.79
N ARG A 50 12.15 16.28 -2.51
CA ARG A 50 12.76 15.08 -1.93
C ARG A 50 11.70 14.00 -1.91
N LEU A 51 11.96 12.92 -2.62
CA LEU A 51 11.07 11.77 -2.63
C LEU A 51 10.80 11.27 -1.21
N ASN A 52 11.80 11.35 -0.33
CA ASN A 52 11.68 11.00 1.09
C ASN A 52 10.71 11.89 1.86
N ASP A 53 10.68 13.22 1.59
CA ASP A 53 9.76 14.14 2.27
C ASP A 53 8.33 13.97 1.77
N ALA A 54 8.18 13.69 0.46
CA ALA A 54 6.89 13.35 -0.13
C ALA A 54 6.39 11.99 0.39
N MET A 55 7.26 11.00 0.53
CA MET A 55 6.93 9.69 1.08
C MET A 55 6.72 9.74 2.61
N GLY A 56 7.49 10.54 3.36
CA GLY A 56 7.33 10.71 4.80
C GLY A 56 5.99 11.33 5.19
N ASN A 57 5.45 12.21 4.35
CA ASN A 57 4.13 12.80 4.56
C ASN A 57 2.99 11.90 4.02
N MET A 58 3.29 11.01 3.07
CA MET A 58 2.39 9.93 2.61
C MET A 58 2.33 8.75 3.57
N SER A 59 3.28 8.63 4.51
CA SER A 59 3.30 7.57 5.54
C SER A 59 2.10 7.62 6.49
N ARG A 60 1.28 8.67 6.44
CA ARG A 60 0.01 8.74 7.17
C ARG A 60 -1.22 8.33 6.35
N GLY A 61 -1.03 7.96 5.08
CA GLY A 61 -2.09 7.50 4.21
C GLY A 61 -1.52 6.63 3.09
N GLY A 62 -1.36 5.32 3.34
CA GLY A 62 -1.03 4.34 2.32
C GLY A 62 0.43 4.36 1.89
N VAL A 63 1.28 3.67 2.61
CA VAL A 63 2.60 3.27 2.13
C VAL A 63 2.37 2.41 0.89
N PHE A 64 2.80 2.88 -0.28
CA PHE A 64 3.07 2.02 -1.42
C PHE A 64 4.34 1.23 -1.09
N ASP A 65 4.24 0.30 -0.18
CA ASP A 65 5.22 -0.77 -0.11
C ASP A 65 5.15 -1.49 -1.45
N PHE A 66 6.27 -1.52 -2.17
CA PHE A 66 6.35 -2.33 -3.36
C PHE A 66 5.91 -3.75 -3.00
N ALA A 67 5.17 -4.40 -3.90
CA ALA A 67 4.68 -5.76 -3.70
C ALA A 67 5.79 -6.72 -3.22
N SER A 68 7.05 -6.44 -3.57
CA SER A 68 8.23 -7.20 -3.15
C SER A 68 8.58 -7.04 -1.67
N SER A 69 8.23 -5.94 -1.01
CA SER A 69 8.51 -5.72 0.42
C SER A 69 7.42 -6.22 1.35
N ASN A 70 6.22 -6.46 0.84
CA ASN A 70 5.13 -7.03 1.63
C ASN A 70 5.31 -8.54 1.80
N ALA A 71 5.63 -8.96 3.02
CA ALA A 71 5.91 -10.35 3.34
C ALA A 71 4.74 -11.30 3.05
N LEU A 72 3.48 -10.88 3.32
CA LEU A 72 2.29 -11.67 3.00
C LEU A 72 2.09 -11.84 1.50
N TRP A 73 2.31 -10.78 0.72
CA TRP A 73 2.18 -10.82 -0.73
C TRP A 73 3.22 -11.73 -1.36
N ARG A 74 4.50 -11.58 -0.99
CA ARG A 74 5.59 -12.46 -1.45
C ARG A 74 5.30 -13.91 -1.12
N ALA A 75 4.99 -14.20 0.14
CA ALA A 75 4.68 -15.54 0.61
C ALA A 75 3.49 -16.17 -0.12
N SER A 76 2.48 -15.37 -0.47
CA SER A 76 1.33 -15.86 -1.22
C SER A 76 1.71 -16.25 -2.64
N LEU A 77 2.51 -15.44 -3.34
CA LEU A 77 3.02 -15.76 -4.68
C LEU A 77 3.86 -17.03 -4.66
N ASP A 78 4.77 -17.19 -3.69
CA ASP A 78 5.63 -18.38 -3.59
C ASP A 78 4.83 -19.66 -3.31
N VAL A 79 3.80 -19.58 -2.48
CA VAL A 79 2.98 -20.76 -2.14
C VAL A 79 2.16 -21.25 -3.35
N ILE A 80 1.79 -20.35 -4.26
CA ILE A 80 0.99 -20.67 -5.45
C ILE A 80 1.80 -20.60 -6.75
N ASP A 81 3.12 -20.52 -6.69
CA ASP A 81 4.02 -20.35 -7.86
C ASP A 81 3.85 -21.44 -8.94
N PHE A 82 3.44 -22.65 -8.51
CA PHE A 82 3.16 -23.76 -9.45
C PHE A 82 1.91 -23.56 -10.31
N MET A 83 1.09 -22.53 -10.03
CA MET A 83 -0.16 -22.26 -10.75
C MET A 83 -0.02 -21.01 -11.62
N PRO A 84 -0.48 -21.02 -12.88
CA PRO A 84 -0.55 -19.82 -13.70
C PRO A 84 -1.49 -18.78 -13.04
N LEU A 85 -1.15 -17.51 -13.16
CA LEU A 85 -1.94 -16.42 -12.61
C LEU A 85 -2.79 -15.76 -13.70
N ILE A 86 -4.08 -15.53 -13.41
CA ILE A 86 -4.93 -14.65 -14.23
C ILE A 86 -4.73 -13.19 -13.83
N SER A 87 -4.64 -12.94 -12.54
CA SER A 87 -4.53 -11.58 -12.01
C SER A 87 -3.76 -11.54 -10.70
N ALA A 88 -2.85 -10.60 -10.59
CA ALA A 88 -2.18 -10.25 -9.35
C ALA A 88 -2.24 -8.72 -9.20
N ASN A 89 -3.27 -8.24 -8.51
CA ASN A 89 -3.50 -6.82 -8.29
C ASN A 89 -3.12 -6.45 -6.86
N TYR A 90 -1.93 -5.87 -6.69
CA TYR A 90 -1.42 -5.49 -5.38
C TYR A 90 -2.28 -4.40 -4.73
N SER A 91 -2.61 -3.34 -5.47
CA SER A 91 -3.42 -2.23 -4.95
C SER A 91 -4.84 -2.66 -4.56
N GLY A 92 -5.40 -3.61 -5.29
CA GLY A 92 -6.70 -4.21 -4.97
C GLY A 92 -6.63 -5.32 -3.93
N GLY A 93 -5.43 -5.70 -3.50
CA GLY A 93 -5.22 -6.74 -2.49
C GLY A 93 -5.78 -8.09 -2.91
N ILE A 94 -5.60 -8.50 -4.18
CA ILE A 94 -6.15 -9.75 -4.69
C ILE A 94 -5.20 -10.46 -5.64
N ILE A 95 -5.08 -11.78 -5.48
CA ILE A 95 -4.41 -12.69 -6.41
C ILE A 95 -5.41 -13.74 -6.85
N ILE A 96 -5.45 -14.01 -8.16
CA ILE A 96 -6.35 -15.01 -8.76
C ILE A 96 -5.52 -15.89 -9.69
N THR A 97 -5.51 -17.20 -9.43
CA THR A 97 -4.88 -18.19 -10.33
C THR A 97 -5.80 -18.54 -11.49
N ASP A 98 -5.24 -19.14 -12.51
CA ASP A 98 -6.04 -19.86 -13.51
C ASP A 98 -6.48 -21.24 -12.98
N TRP A 99 -7.30 -21.93 -13.75
CA TRP A 99 -7.64 -23.32 -13.51
C TRP A 99 -6.40 -24.19 -13.70
N TYR A 100 -6.02 -24.90 -12.67
CA TYR A 100 -4.87 -25.80 -12.66
C TYR A 100 -5.32 -27.24 -12.46
N SER A 101 -4.78 -28.14 -13.23
CA SER A 101 -4.95 -29.58 -13.10
C SER A 101 -3.59 -30.26 -13.11
N ASP A 102 -3.36 -31.14 -12.18
CA ASP A 102 -2.09 -31.86 -12.04
C ASP A 102 -1.87 -32.86 -13.19
N ASN A 103 -2.94 -33.37 -13.76
CA ASN A 103 -2.92 -34.32 -14.89
C ASN A 103 -3.60 -33.73 -16.11
N THR A 104 -2.98 -33.88 -17.29
CA THR A 104 -3.51 -33.43 -18.58
C THR A 104 -4.86 -34.04 -18.93
N ASN A 105 -5.21 -35.20 -18.36
CA ASN A 105 -6.48 -35.92 -18.57
C ASN A 105 -7.39 -35.86 -17.34
N SER A 106 -7.12 -34.99 -16.38
CA SER A 106 -7.92 -34.85 -15.18
C SER A 106 -9.19 -34.06 -15.48
N ASN A 107 -10.34 -34.67 -15.18
CA ASN A 107 -11.62 -33.98 -15.21
C ASN A 107 -11.79 -32.97 -14.08
N GLU A 108 -10.78 -32.83 -13.24
CA GLU A 108 -10.76 -31.93 -12.09
C GLU A 108 -9.73 -30.81 -12.27
N SER A 109 -10.12 -29.61 -11.95
CA SER A 109 -9.22 -28.45 -11.93
C SER A 109 -9.50 -27.56 -10.72
N LEU A 110 -8.46 -26.94 -10.25
CA LEU A 110 -8.45 -26.11 -9.06
C LEU A 110 -8.17 -24.67 -9.43
N LYS A 111 -8.86 -23.75 -8.76
CA LYS A 111 -8.63 -22.30 -8.86
C LYS A 111 -8.57 -21.70 -7.48
N ILE A 112 -7.54 -20.91 -7.22
CA ILE A 112 -7.32 -20.26 -5.93
C ILE A 112 -7.49 -18.75 -6.08
N THR A 113 -8.20 -18.15 -5.14
CA THR A 113 -8.31 -16.69 -5.00
C THR A 113 -7.86 -16.31 -3.59
N ILE A 114 -6.89 -15.41 -3.50
CA ILE A 114 -6.38 -14.89 -2.25
C ILE A 114 -6.73 -13.40 -2.18
N ARG A 115 -7.42 -12.99 -1.13
CA ARG A 115 -7.71 -11.58 -0.82
C ARG A 115 -6.97 -11.17 0.44
N PHE A 116 -6.29 -10.03 0.37
CA PHE A 116 -5.60 -9.44 1.50
C PHE A 116 -6.51 -8.45 2.18
N LEU A 117 -6.74 -8.65 3.46
CA LEU A 117 -7.60 -7.82 4.29
C LEU A 117 -6.80 -6.82 5.13
N THR A 118 -5.57 -7.21 5.50
CA THR A 118 -4.61 -6.36 6.19
C THR A 118 -3.19 -6.70 5.75
N ASN A 119 -2.23 -5.84 6.07
CA ASN A 119 -0.79 -6.08 5.83
C ASN A 119 -0.08 -6.76 7.01
N GLU A 120 -0.80 -7.05 8.09
CA GLU A 120 -0.24 -7.68 9.28
C GLU A 120 -0.24 -9.20 9.14
N ILE A 121 0.79 -9.87 9.68
CA ILE A 121 0.90 -11.34 9.64
C ILE A 121 0.07 -11.93 10.77
N ARG A 122 -1.20 -12.18 10.48
CA ARG A 122 -2.15 -12.82 11.40
C ARG A 122 -3.17 -13.66 10.64
N SER A 123 -3.86 -14.55 11.33
CA SER A 123 -4.73 -15.57 10.72
C SER A 123 -5.93 -15.02 9.93
N ASP A 124 -6.38 -13.82 10.26
CA ASP A 124 -7.47 -13.10 9.60
C ASP A 124 -6.99 -12.08 8.54
N ALA A 125 -5.68 -12.00 8.32
CA ALA A 125 -5.10 -11.06 7.34
C ALA A 125 -5.43 -11.42 5.89
N ILE A 126 -5.70 -12.68 5.62
CA ILE A 126 -5.98 -13.20 4.29
C ILE A 126 -7.25 -14.05 4.26
N ASP A 127 -8.02 -13.86 3.20
CA ASP A 127 -9.16 -14.70 2.84
C ASP A 127 -8.80 -15.54 1.61
N VAL A 128 -8.78 -16.86 1.77
CA VAL A 128 -8.43 -17.81 0.71
C VAL A 128 -9.68 -18.58 0.30
N LYS A 129 -10.02 -18.51 -0.98
CA LYS A 129 -11.12 -19.28 -1.58
C LYS A 129 -10.57 -20.24 -2.60
N VAL A 130 -10.98 -21.49 -2.49
CA VAL A 130 -10.61 -22.57 -3.41
C VAL A 130 -11.87 -23.01 -4.15
N HIS A 131 -11.80 -22.99 -5.46
CA HIS A 131 -12.86 -23.52 -6.34
C HIS A 131 -12.36 -24.78 -7.02
N ASN A 132 -13.15 -25.83 -6.92
CA ASN A 132 -12.92 -27.07 -7.61
C ASN A 132 -13.93 -27.17 -8.78
N LYS A 133 -13.42 -27.41 -9.97
CA LYS A 133 -14.18 -27.62 -11.20
C LYS A 133 -14.08 -29.09 -11.57
N VAL A 134 -15.18 -29.78 -11.56
CA VAL A 134 -15.30 -31.20 -11.97
C VAL A 134 -16.12 -31.29 -13.24
N CYS A 135 -15.55 -31.86 -14.28
CA CYS A 135 -16.19 -32.03 -15.57
C CYS A 135 -16.56 -33.51 -15.85
N SER A 136 -17.56 -33.74 -16.67
CA SER A 136 -17.85 -35.07 -17.20
C SER A 136 -16.72 -35.53 -18.14
N ASN A 137 -16.68 -36.84 -18.45
CA ASN A 137 -15.63 -37.43 -19.30
C ASN A 137 -15.54 -36.80 -20.68
N ASP A 138 -16.65 -36.27 -21.18
CA ASP A 138 -16.75 -35.55 -22.46
C ASP A 138 -16.40 -34.04 -22.32
N LEU A 139 -16.09 -33.57 -21.13
CA LEU A 139 -15.79 -32.16 -20.81
C LEU A 139 -16.92 -31.15 -21.13
N LEU A 140 -18.10 -31.63 -21.52
CA LEU A 140 -19.21 -30.76 -21.91
C LEU A 140 -19.99 -30.21 -20.72
N LYS A 141 -20.01 -30.94 -19.60
CA LYS A 141 -20.72 -30.55 -18.39
C LYS A 141 -19.75 -30.45 -17.23
N CYS A 142 -19.54 -29.23 -16.76
CA CYS A 142 -18.69 -28.96 -15.61
C CYS A 142 -19.49 -28.37 -14.44
N LYS A 143 -19.17 -28.80 -13.23
CA LYS A 143 -19.70 -28.26 -11.98
C LYS A 143 -18.57 -27.60 -11.24
N ILE A 144 -18.80 -26.36 -10.80
CA ILE A 144 -17.85 -25.60 -9.98
C ILE A 144 -18.40 -25.57 -8.54
N ILE A 145 -17.56 -25.97 -7.60
CA ILE A 145 -17.89 -26.01 -6.18
C ILE A 145 -16.82 -25.24 -5.43
N GLN A 146 -17.21 -24.33 -4.54
CA GLN A 146 -16.29 -23.73 -3.58
C GLN A 146 -16.02 -24.76 -2.49
N THR A 147 -14.74 -24.96 -2.18
CA THR A 147 -14.30 -25.88 -1.13
C THR A 147 -13.81 -25.09 0.06
N ASP A 148 -14.51 -25.22 1.19
CA ASP A 148 -14.12 -24.69 2.48
C ASP A 148 -13.63 -25.87 3.34
N GLY A 149 -12.35 -26.22 3.24
CA GLY A 149 -11.85 -27.43 3.88
C GLY A 149 -10.41 -27.32 4.34
N VAL A 150 -9.83 -28.48 4.58
CA VAL A 150 -8.44 -28.65 5.05
C VAL A 150 -7.47 -27.89 4.13
N LEU A 151 -7.66 -27.95 2.81
CA LEU A 151 -6.79 -27.29 1.83
C LEU A 151 -6.72 -25.77 2.02
N VAL A 152 -7.85 -25.10 2.27
CA VAL A 152 -7.88 -23.64 2.55
C VAL A 152 -7.06 -23.33 3.78
N THR A 153 -7.21 -24.12 4.83
CA THR A 153 -6.48 -23.95 6.09
C THR A 153 -4.98 -24.19 5.91
N GLU A 154 -4.61 -25.20 5.13
CA GLU A 154 -3.20 -25.51 4.85
C GLU A 154 -2.53 -24.41 4.02
N ILE A 155 -3.20 -23.91 2.98
CA ILE A 155 -2.70 -22.78 2.17
C ILE A 155 -2.49 -21.57 3.06
N LYS A 156 -3.48 -21.18 3.86
CA LYS A 156 -3.35 -20.08 4.82
C LYS A 156 -2.16 -20.26 5.75
N LYS A 157 -2.03 -21.45 6.34
CA LYS A 157 -0.94 -21.77 7.27
C LYS A 157 0.42 -21.68 6.58
N LYS A 158 0.56 -22.19 5.36
CA LYS A 158 1.81 -22.09 4.57
C LYS A 158 2.16 -20.63 4.28
N ILE A 159 1.19 -19.84 3.81
CA ILE A 159 1.40 -18.41 3.52
C ILE A 159 1.86 -17.66 4.77
N LEU A 160 1.17 -17.83 5.90
CA LEU A 160 1.50 -17.14 7.14
C LEU A 160 2.88 -17.54 7.68
N LYS A 161 3.23 -18.84 7.58
CA LYS A 161 4.55 -19.33 7.97
C LYS A 161 5.65 -18.70 7.12
N GLN A 162 5.48 -18.70 5.80
CA GLN A 162 6.45 -18.11 4.87
C GLN A 162 6.56 -16.60 5.05
N ALA A 163 5.43 -15.92 5.25
CA ALA A 163 5.41 -14.48 5.53
C ALA A 163 6.15 -14.12 6.82
N ALA A 164 6.04 -14.94 7.85
CA ALA A 164 6.78 -14.74 9.11
C ALA A 164 8.31 -14.86 8.90
N ILE A 165 8.76 -15.74 8.01
CA ILE A 165 10.18 -15.87 7.64
C ILE A 165 10.63 -14.60 6.92
N TYR A 166 9.91 -14.13 5.89
CA TYR A 166 10.24 -12.92 5.16
C TYR A 166 10.23 -11.66 6.03
N ALA A 167 9.27 -11.56 6.95
CA ALA A 167 9.24 -10.43 7.89
C ALA A 167 10.43 -10.43 8.85
N LYS A 168 10.97 -11.60 9.18
CA LYS A 168 12.19 -11.70 9.98
C LYS A 168 13.43 -11.30 9.17
N GLU A 169 13.56 -11.81 7.94
CA GLU A 169 14.64 -11.44 7.02
C GLU A 169 14.69 -9.93 6.79
N ASN A 170 13.54 -9.30 6.52
CA ASN A 170 13.46 -7.85 6.31
C ASN A 170 13.85 -7.02 7.55
N LYS A 171 13.76 -7.59 8.77
CA LYS A 171 14.22 -6.94 10.00
C LYS A 171 15.71 -7.11 10.25
N ASP A 172 16.26 -8.26 9.84
CA ASP A 172 17.68 -8.61 10.04
C ASP A 172 18.55 -7.97 8.93
N GLU A 173 17.99 -7.64 7.77
CA GLU A 173 18.62 -6.74 6.80
C GLU A 173 18.57 -5.33 7.40
N ASP A 174 19.62 -4.96 8.16
CA ASP A 174 19.92 -3.56 8.48
C ASP A 174 19.88 -2.78 7.17
N PHE A 175 18.75 -2.13 6.90
CA PHE A 175 18.59 -1.20 5.81
C PHE A 175 19.59 -0.06 6.08
N LYS A 176 20.82 -0.25 5.57
CA LYS A 176 21.79 0.84 5.51
C LYS A 176 21.23 1.84 4.51
N PRO A 177 20.74 3.00 4.97
CA PRO A 177 20.28 4.01 4.03
C PRO A 177 21.44 4.28 3.07
N TYR A 178 21.14 4.42 1.77
CA TYR A 178 22.10 4.86 0.78
C TYR A 178 22.77 6.13 1.30
N THR A 179 23.95 5.99 1.90
CA THR A 179 24.78 7.13 2.22
C THR A 179 25.44 7.53 0.93
N ASN A 180 25.28 8.79 0.52
CA ASN A 180 25.87 9.37 -0.68
C ASN A 180 27.42 9.45 -0.64
N GLU A 181 28.08 8.61 0.13
CA GLU A 181 29.53 8.60 0.27
C GLU A 181 30.29 7.95 -0.92
N GLY A 182 29.58 7.57 -1.99
CA GLY A 182 30.15 6.91 -3.17
C GLY A 182 30.28 7.76 -4.44
N PHE A 183 29.69 8.93 -4.52
CA PHE A 183 29.84 9.82 -5.68
C PHE A 183 30.82 10.96 -5.36
N GLY A 184 32.10 10.63 -5.34
CA GLY A 184 33.18 11.61 -5.41
C GLY A 184 33.18 12.28 -6.79
N ILE A 185 32.41 13.36 -6.93
CA ILE A 185 32.62 14.33 -8.01
C ILE A 185 33.76 15.21 -7.54
N LYS A 186 34.97 14.94 -8.12
CA LYS A 186 36.11 15.87 -8.10
C LYS A 186 35.85 16.98 -9.10
#